data_6c0233cfdbe9eb279d1ea1d76de0fabc
#
_entry.id   6c0233cfdbe9eb279d1ea1d76de0fabc
#
_cell.length_a   1.000
_cell.length_b   1.000
_cell.length_c   1.000
_cell.angle_alpha   90.00
_cell.angle_beta   90.00
_cell.angle_gamma   90.00
#
_symmetry.space_group_name_H-M   'P 1'
#
loop_
_entity.id
_entity.type
_entity.pdbx_description
1 polymer ?
#
loop_
_entity_poly.entity_id
_entity_poly.type
_entity_poly.pdbx_seq_one_letter_code
_entity_poly.pdbx_strand_id
1 'polypeptide(L)'
;NRQMNFADFTGIYLYPEAFGTQYVYDKNGNRKTRKMLYGGQEKSEFDDADNLTKHTAAGRTVSSTFSYGDTEAEQKKHLLLKSIAPLGSVSTFSYDNFGNPLTSQVQNADANPSYFIRGETSYTDDGNYGTEQKDARGKIVRTETDPERGTTMSVTDAKGQTVTYDYDNLRRIVKTSAKTGAEAGIPTVHNEYTYDEQRGNLVEIRHNTDGNAANDVVYTFEQDALGRQTAVKVGNQTLSQSQYQNDPTKPNFGTLTATTYGNGAKISSRYDDFNRVT
;
A
#
# COMPACT_ATOMS: atom_id res chain seq x y z
N ASN A 1 26.70 -14.95 -7.86
CA ASN A 1 26.73 -16.24 -7.13
C ASN A 1 27.83 -17.10 -7.75
N ARG A 2 29.02 -17.11 -7.14
CA ARG A 2 30.09 -18.04 -7.50
C ARG A 2 29.61 -19.43 -7.14
N GLN A 3 29.51 -20.31 -8.11
CA GLN A 3 29.44 -21.73 -7.91
C GLN A 3 30.70 -22.15 -7.16
N MET A 4 30.59 -22.48 -5.87
CA MET A 4 31.69 -23.09 -5.13
C MET A 4 31.85 -24.51 -5.64
N ASN A 5 32.97 -24.76 -6.31
CA ASN A 5 33.33 -26.10 -6.76
C ASN A 5 34.03 -26.80 -5.58
N PHE A 6 33.30 -27.63 -4.84
CA PHE A 6 33.86 -28.39 -3.70
C PHE A 6 34.87 -29.48 -4.11
N ALA A 7 35.06 -29.73 -5.40
CA ALA A 7 36.05 -30.70 -5.89
C ALA A 7 37.49 -30.29 -5.57
N ASP A 8 37.75 -28.98 -5.37
CA ASP A 8 39.09 -28.50 -5.05
C ASP A 8 39.50 -28.68 -3.58
N PHE A 9 38.56 -29.13 -2.70
CA PHE A 9 38.85 -29.14 -1.26
C PHE A 9 39.25 -30.47 -0.65
N THR A 10 38.93 -31.63 -1.24
CA THR A 10 39.12 -32.90 -0.52
C THR A 10 39.49 -34.10 -1.38
N GLY A 11 39.58 -34.01 -2.71
CA GLY A 11 39.72 -35.20 -3.57
C GLY A 11 38.51 -36.13 -3.50
N ILE A 12 37.43 -35.77 -2.85
CA ILE A 12 36.15 -36.48 -2.83
C ILE A 12 35.33 -35.96 -4.01
N TYR A 13 34.95 -36.84 -4.91
CA TYR A 13 33.97 -36.54 -5.96
C TYR A 13 32.59 -36.30 -5.31
N LEU A 14 32.37 -35.08 -4.85
CA LEU A 14 31.01 -34.60 -4.57
C LEU A 14 30.38 -34.28 -5.92
N TYR A 15 29.29 -34.98 -6.24
CA TYR A 15 28.50 -34.64 -7.43
C TYR A 15 28.09 -33.14 -7.35
N PRO A 16 28.59 -32.29 -8.22
CA PRO A 16 28.27 -30.84 -8.16
C PRO A 16 26.77 -30.58 -8.27
N GLU A 17 26.04 -31.55 -8.82
CA GLU A 17 24.58 -31.55 -8.94
C GLU A 17 23.84 -31.77 -7.61
N ALA A 18 24.53 -32.32 -6.59
CA ALA A 18 23.94 -32.60 -5.28
C ALA A 18 23.94 -31.41 -4.33
N PHE A 19 24.72 -30.35 -4.62
CA PHE A 19 24.94 -29.20 -3.72
C PHE A 19 24.72 -27.90 -4.43
N GLY A 20 23.56 -27.30 -4.25
CA GLY A 20 23.23 -25.96 -4.73
C GLY A 20 22.03 -25.89 -5.66
N THR A 21 21.61 -24.69 -5.97
CA THR A 21 20.56 -24.39 -6.94
C THR A 21 21.20 -24.03 -8.27
N GLN A 22 20.80 -24.69 -9.34
CA GLN A 22 21.26 -24.44 -10.71
C GLN A 22 20.23 -23.58 -11.45
N TYR A 23 20.72 -22.67 -12.28
CA TYR A 23 19.91 -21.78 -13.10
C TYR A 23 20.33 -21.91 -14.57
N VAL A 24 19.34 -21.90 -15.46
CA VAL A 24 19.54 -21.80 -16.90
C VAL A 24 18.84 -20.56 -17.40
N TYR A 25 19.54 -19.78 -18.19
CA TYR A 25 19.05 -18.54 -18.77
C TYR A 25 19.01 -18.65 -20.31
N ASP A 26 18.16 -17.89 -20.95
CA ASP A 26 18.21 -17.69 -22.39
C ASP A 26 19.26 -16.60 -22.78
N LYS A 27 19.32 -16.29 -24.07
CA LYS A 27 20.26 -15.28 -24.60
C LYS A 27 19.98 -13.86 -24.12
N ASN A 28 18.74 -13.59 -23.70
CA ASN A 28 18.29 -12.28 -23.22
C ASN A 28 18.45 -12.13 -21.70
N GLY A 29 18.84 -13.21 -21.00
CA GLY A 29 19.01 -13.20 -19.54
C GLY A 29 17.76 -13.64 -18.78
N ASN A 30 16.72 -14.11 -19.43
CA ASN A 30 15.52 -14.63 -18.77
C ASN A 30 15.78 -16.01 -18.18
N ARG A 31 15.36 -16.23 -16.93
CA ARG A 31 15.57 -17.49 -16.22
C ARG A 31 14.58 -18.57 -16.70
N LYS A 32 15.03 -19.43 -17.60
CA LYS A 32 14.23 -20.55 -18.13
C LYS A 32 14.05 -21.70 -17.14
N THR A 33 15.06 -21.95 -16.31
CA THR A 33 15.02 -23.09 -15.39
C THR A 33 15.68 -22.74 -14.08
N ARG A 34 15.09 -23.23 -12.99
CA ARG A 34 15.70 -23.30 -11.66
C ARG A 34 15.59 -24.74 -11.16
N LYS A 35 16.72 -25.42 -10.98
CA LYS A 35 16.81 -26.78 -10.44
C LYS A 35 17.24 -26.70 -8.98
N MET A 36 16.45 -27.23 -8.07
CA MET A 36 16.72 -27.19 -6.64
C MET A 36 17.53 -28.40 -6.18
N LEU A 37 18.17 -28.27 -5.02
CA LEU A 37 19.05 -29.28 -4.42
C LEU A 37 18.44 -30.67 -4.34
N TYR A 38 17.16 -30.78 -4.06
CA TYR A 38 16.48 -32.10 -3.90
C TYR A 38 15.63 -32.48 -5.12
N GLY A 39 16.01 -32.04 -6.31
CA GLY A 39 15.45 -32.52 -7.58
C GLY A 39 14.20 -31.80 -8.07
N GLY A 40 13.66 -30.80 -7.32
CA GLY A 40 12.60 -29.96 -7.81
C GLY A 40 13.09 -29.04 -8.93
N GLN A 41 12.32 -28.92 -10.01
CA GLN A 41 12.64 -28.06 -11.14
C GLN A 41 11.48 -27.12 -11.47
N GLU A 42 11.76 -25.82 -11.50
CA GLU A 42 10.88 -24.80 -12.07
C GLU A 42 11.25 -24.57 -13.53
N LYS A 43 10.25 -24.32 -14.37
CA LYS A 43 10.44 -23.98 -15.78
C LYS A 43 9.65 -22.75 -16.14
N SER A 44 10.24 -21.88 -16.96
CA SER A 44 9.63 -20.67 -17.49
C SER A 44 9.87 -20.56 -18.99
N GLU A 45 8.87 -20.09 -19.72
CA GLU A 45 8.93 -19.79 -21.15
C GLU A 45 8.64 -18.31 -21.32
N PHE A 46 9.28 -17.68 -22.31
CA PHE A 46 9.17 -16.25 -22.58
C PHE A 46 8.88 -16.05 -24.07
N ASP A 47 8.20 -14.95 -24.41
CA ASP A 47 8.02 -14.49 -25.78
C ASP A 47 9.24 -13.68 -26.28
N ASP A 48 9.19 -13.22 -27.53
CA ASP A 48 10.29 -12.45 -28.15
C ASP A 48 10.46 -11.04 -27.55
N ALA A 49 9.48 -10.57 -26.78
CA ALA A 49 9.53 -9.31 -26.01
C ALA A 49 9.92 -9.52 -24.53
N ASP A 50 10.41 -10.72 -24.18
CA ASP A 50 10.84 -11.11 -22.82
C ASP A 50 9.71 -11.18 -21.77
N ASN A 51 8.46 -11.26 -22.20
CA ASN A 51 7.35 -11.50 -21.26
C ASN A 51 7.26 -12.98 -20.90
N LEU A 52 6.99 -13.28 -19.63
CA LEU A 52 6.76 -14.62 -19.14
C LEU A 52 5.43 -15.17 -19.71
N THR A 53 5.50 -16.17 -20.59
CA THR A 53 4.29 -16.77 -21.21
C THR A 53 3.84 -18.05 -20.51
N LYS A 54 4.76 -18.76 -19.81
CA LYS A 54 4.42 -19.97 -19.09
C LYS A 54 5.35 -20.19 -17.90
N HIS A 55 4.78 -20.65 -16.80
CA HIS A 55 5.53 -21.03 -15.61
C HIS A 55 5.02 -22.36 -15.03
N THR A 56 5.96 -23.27 -14.78
CA THR A 56 5.71 -24.55 -14.11
C THR A 56 6.49 -24.56 -12.80
N ALA A 57 5.79 -24.63 -11.67
CA ALA A 57 6.41 -24.70 -10.36
C ALA A 57 7.07 -26.07 -10.11
N ALA A 58 8.04 -26.09 -9.21
CA ALA A 58 8.76 -27.32 -8.85
C ALA A 58 7.80 -28.41 -8.35
N GLY A 59 8.00 -29.64 -8.88
CA GLY A 59 7.18 -30.80 -8.54
C GLY A 59 5.75 -30.76 -9.09
N ARG A 60 5.45 -29.84 -10.01
CA ARG A 60 4.15 -29.74 -10.68
C ARG A 60 4.26 -30.15 -12.15
N THR A 61 3.19 -30.75 -12.68
CA THR A 61 3.02 -31.08 -14.10
C THR A 61 2.18 -30.09 -14.86
N VAL A 62 1.41 -29.29 -14.13
CA VAL A 62 0.53 -28.25 -14.68
C VAL A 62 1.18 -26.87 -14.52
N SER A 63 0.95 -26.01 -15.48
CA SER A 63 1.59 -24.70 -15.61
C SER A 63 0.57 -23.57 -15.49
N SER A 64 1.03 -22.41 -15.05
CA SER A 64 0.34 -21.14 -15.34
C SER A 64 0.76 -20.67 -16.72
N THR A 65 -0.17 -20.06 -17.47
CA THR A 65 0.10 -19.39 -18.75
C THR A 65 -0.31 -17.94 -18.72
N PHE A 66 0.37 -17.11 -19.50
CA PHE A 66 0.20 -15.68 -19.54
C PHE A 66 0.20 -15.20 -20.99
N SER A 67 -0.63 -14.22 -21.33
CA SER A 67 -0.71 -13.62 -22.67
C SER A 67 -0.68 -12.08 -22.55
N TYR A 68 0.12 -11.47 -23.40
CA TYR A 68 0.33 -10.02 -23.50
C TYR A 68 -0.16 -9.45 -24.82
N GLY A 69 -0.82 -10.27 -25.63
CA GLY A 69 -1.36 -9.94 -26.95
C GLY A 69 -0.84 -10.89 -28.01
N ASP A 70 -1.44 -10.81 -29.21
CA ASP A 70 -1.14 -11.70 -30.33
C ASP A 70 -0.11 -11.10 -31.29
N THR A 71 0.16 -9.80 -31.20
CA THR A 71 1.12 -9.08 -32.02
C THR A 71 2.38 -8.67 -31.24
N GLU A 72 3.51 -8.56 -31.92
CA GLU A 72 4.76 -8.06 -31.35
C GLU A 72 4.59 -6.66 -30.72
N ALA A 73 3.79 -5.81 -31.33
CA ALA A 73 3.51 -4.45 -30.84
C ALA A 73 2.73 -4.46 -29.50
N GLU A 74 1.84 -5.41 -29.31
CA GLU A 74 1.12 -5.61 -28.03
C GLU A 74 2.04 -6.22 -26.99
N GLN A 75 2.82 -7.23 -27.32
CA GLN A 75 3.77 -7.87 -26.41
C GLN A 75 4.84 -6.90 -25.89
N LYS A 76 5.31 -5.97 -26.72
CA LYS A 76 6.25 -4.89 -26.33
C LYS A 76 5.65 -3.87 -25.35
N LYS A 77 4.35 -3.83 -25.15
CA LYS A 77 3.73 -3.01 -24.08
C LYS A 77 3.86 -3.64 -22.71
N HIS A 78 4.19 -4.93 -22.63
CA HIS A 78 4.33 -5.71 -21.40
C HIS A 78 3.06 -5.70 -20.50
N LEU A 79 1.88 -5.47 -21.09
CA LEU A 79 0.60 -5.45 -20.38
C LEU A 79 -0.03 -6.85 -20.38
N LEU A 80 -0.19 -7.45 -19.20
CA LEU A 80 -0.80 -8.77 -19.08
C LEU A 80 -2.29 -8.71 -19.42
N LEU A 81 -2.71 -9.35 -20.51
CA LEU A 81 -4.12 -9.39 -20.92
C LEU A 81 -4.88 -10.59 -20.37
N LYS A 82 -4.18 -11.72 -20.19
CA LYS A 82 -4.79 -12.96 -19.70
C LYS A 82 -3.79 -13.81 -18.93
N SER A 83 -4.25 -14.45 -17.86
CA SER A 83 -3.53 -15.52 -17.22
C SER A 83 -4.45 -16.71 -16.97
N ILE A 84 -3.90 -17.94 -17.05
CA ILE A 84 -4.59 -19.17 -16.69
C ILE A 84 -3.78 -19.85 -15.60
N ALA A 85 -4.39 -20.04 -14.45
CA ALA A 85 -3.77 -20.73 -13.34
C ALA A 85 -3.70 -22.26 -13.60
N PRO A 86 -2.85 -23.02 -12.89
CA PRO A 86 -2.70 -24.46 -13.08
C PRO A 86 -3.98 -25.29 -12.95
N LEU A 87 -4.95 -24.79 -12.18
CA LEU A 87 -6.26 -25.43 -12.00
C LEU A 87 -7.34 -24.87 -12.94
N GLY A 88 -6.93 -24.10 -13.97
CA GLY A 88 -7.80 -23.63 -15.02
C GLY A 88 -8.55 -22.32 -14.72
N SER A 89 -8.37 -21.71 -13.55
CA SER A 89 -8.91 -20.38 -13.28
C SER A 89 -8.31 -19.36 -14.26
N VAL A 90 -9.16 -18.56 -14.90
CA VAL A 90 -8.77 -17.59 -15.92
C VAL A 90 -8.93 -16.18 -15.35
N SER A 91 -7.87 -15.39 -15.45
CA SER A 91 -7.92 -13.94 -15.19
C SER A 91 -7.73 -13.19 -16.50
N THR A 92 -8.53 -12.14 -16.72
CA THR A 92 -8.42 -11.24 -17.88
C THR A 92 -8.34 -9.80 -17.42
N PHE A 93 -7.60 -8.99 -18.16
CA PHE A 93 -7.33 -7.60 -17.84
C PHE A 93 -7.53 -6.75 -19.09
N SER A 94 -7.94 -5.51 -18.93
CA SER A 94 -7.92 -4.50 -19.99
C SER A 94 -7.34 -3.20 -19.47
N TYR A 95 -6.81 -2.40 -20.39
CA TYR A 95 -6.07 -1.19 -20.08
C TYR A 95 -6.53 -0.05 -20.99
N ASP A 96 -6.32 1.19 -20.54
CA ASP A 96 -6.46 2.36 -21.38
C ASP A 96 -5.20 2.56 -22.28
N ASN A 97 -5.21 3.66 -23.03
CA ASN A 97 -4.08 3.98 -23.93
C ASN A 97 -2.80 4.40 -23.17
N PHE A 98 -2.91 4.69 -21.88
CA PHE A 98 -1.79 5.07 -21.01
C PHE A 98 -1.20 3.86 -20.28
N GLY A 99 -1.86 2.69 -20.35
CA GLY A 99 -1.47 1.47 -19.65
C GLY A 99 -2.11 1.32 -18.26
N ASN A 100 -3.08 2.16 -17.91
CA ASN A 100 -3.80 2.04 -16.65
C ASN A 100 -4.83 0.90 -16.70
N PRO A 101 -4.95 0.06 -15.65
CA PRO A 101 -5.88 -1.07 -15.65
C PRO A 101 -7.34 -0.61 -15.56
N LEU A 102 -8.13 -0.88 -16.61
CA LEU A 102 -9.58 -0.57 -16.67
C LEU A 102 -10.42 -1.68 -16.04
N THR A 103 -10.09 -2.93 -16.32
CA THR A 103 -10.84 -4.07 -15.80
C THR A 103 -9.92 -5.18 -15.33
N SER A 104 -10.35 -5.88 -14.29
CA SER A 104 -9.82 -7.18 -13.89
C SER A 104 -10.98 -8.14 -13.69
N GLN A 105 -10.91 -9.33 -14.28
CA GLN A 105 -11.95 -10.34 -14.17
C GLN A 105 -11.33 -11.69 -13.88
N VAL A 106 -11.92 -12.44 -12.94
CA VAL A 106 -11.52 -13.82 -12.63
C VAL A 106 -12.70 -14.74 -12.80
N GLN A 107 -12.46 -15.90 -13.44
CA GLN A 107 -13.46 -16.92 -13.71
C GLN A 107 -12.84 -18.30 -13.53
N ASN A 108 -13.57 -19.25 -12.94
CA ASN A 108 -13.15 -20.65 -12.88
C ASN A 108 -13.32 -21.33 -14.25
N ALA A 109 -12.44 -22.31 -14.56
CA ALA A 109 -12.48 -23.07 -15.82
C ALA A 109 -13.79 -23.84 -16.01
N ASP A 110 -14.32 -24.39 -14.93
CA ASP A 110 -15.54 -25.22 -14.93
C ASP A 110 -16.81 -24.42 -14.69
N ALA A 111 -16.68 -23.10 -14.47
CA ALA A 111 -17.82 -22.25 -14.19
C ALA A 111 -18.57 -21.94 -15.49
N ASN A 112 -19.89 -21.95 -15.39
CA ASN A 112 -20.73 -21.31 -16.41
C ASN A 112 -20.15 -19.91 -16.70
N PRO A 113 -19.97 -19.51 -17.98
CA PRO A 113 -19.43 -18.19 -18.36
C PRO A 113 -20.07 -16.99 -17.66
N SER A 114 -21.24 -17.18 -17.05
CA SER A 114 -21.97 -16.16 -16.29
C SER A 114 -21.43 -15.92 -14.86
N TYR A 115 -20.56 -16.78 -14.34
CA TYR A 115 -20.01 -16.64 -12.98
C TYR A 115 -18.58 -16.14 -13.03
N PHE A 116 -18.41 -14.86 -12.79
CA PHE A 116 -17.10 -14.21 -12.70
C PHE A 116 -17.09 -13.15 -11.60
N ILE A 117 -15.91 -12.85 -11.11
CA ILE A 117 -15.62 -11.72 -10.23
C ILE A 117 -14.93 -10.67 -11.10
N ARG A 118 -15.51 -9.47 -11.19
CA ARG A 118 -14.98 -8.39 -12.01
C ARG A 118 -14.88 -7.09 -11.22
N GLY A 119 -13.72 -6.44 -11.30
CA GLY A 119 -13.50 -5.07 -10.88
C GLY A 119 -13.34 -4.16 -12.09
N GLU A 120 -13.77 -2.91 -11.96
CA GLU A 120 -13.63 -1.88 -12.99
C GLU A 120 -13.03 -0.62 -12.36
N THR A 121 -12.18 0.08 -13.11
CA THR A 121 -11.58 1.37 -12.69
C THR A 121 -11.70 2.34 -13.86
N SER A 122 -12.11 3.58 -13.59
CA SER A 122 -12.10 4.67 -14.55
C SER A 122 -11.06 5.70 -14.15
N TYR A 123 -10.54 6.41 -15.13
CA TYR A 123 -9.51 7.43 -14.95
C TYR A 123 -9.96 8.76 -15.57
N THR A 124 -9.24 9.83 -15.25
CA THR A 124 -9.34 11.11 -15.95
C THR A 124 -8.95 10.95 -17.42
N ASP A 125 -9.37 11.88 -18.28
CA ASP A 125 -9.12 11.81 -19.73
C ASP A 125 -7.62 11.79 -20.08
N ASP A 126 -6.78 12.36 -19.22
CA ASP A 126 -5.32 12.36 -19.33
C ASP A 126 -4.66 11.09 -18.72
N GLY A 127 -5.45 10.21 -18.12
CA GLY A 127 -4.99 8.96 -17.50
C GLY A 127 -4.27 9.10 -16.17
N ASN A 128 -4.17 10.30 -15.61
CA ASN A 128 -3.33 10.56 -14.44
C ASN A 128 -3.96 10.14 -13.11
N TYR A 129 -5.29 10.21 -12.99
CA TYR A 129 -5.98 9.97 -11.71
C TYR A 129 -7.15 9.01 -11.88
N GLY A 130 -7.27 8.05 -10.95
CA GLY A 130 -8.45 7.19 -10.86
C GLY A 130 -9.67 7.99 -10.36
N THR A 131 -10.77 7.91 -11.08
CA THR A 131 -12.02 8.64 -10.78
C THR A 131 -13.09 7.77 -10.17
N GLU A 132 -13.15 6.49 -10.57
CA GLU A 132 -14.16 5.55 -10.11
C GLU A 132 -13.57 4.15 -9.97
N GLN A 133 -13.93 3.46 -8.87
CA GLN A 133 -13.66 2.04 -8.68
C GLN A 133 -14.98 1.32 -8.42
N LYS A 134 -15.25 0.28 -9.20
CA LYS A 134 -16.44 -0.56 -9.07
C LYS A 134 -16.05 -1.98 -8.74
N ASP A 135 -16.58 -2.50 -7.63
CA ASP A 135 -16.35 -3.88 -7.22
C ASP A 135 -17.27 -4.88 -7.94
N ALA A 136 -17.03 -6.18 -7.72
CA ALA A 136 -17.81 -7.26 -8.31
C ALA A 136 -19.28 -7.30 -7.88
N ARG A 137 -19.66 -6.57 -6.85
CA ARG A 137 -21.06 -6.41 -6.38
C ARG A 137 -21.72 -5.17 -6.95
N GLY A 138 -21.03 -4.46 -7.85
CA GLY A 138 -21.50 -3.21 -8.43
C GLY A 138 -21.41 -2.01 -7.49
N LYS A 139 -20.69 -2.13 -6.37
CA LYS A 139 -20.47 -1.03 -5.46
C LYS A 139 -19.40 -0.09 -6.01
N ILE A 140 -19.68 1.19 -5.98
CA ILE A 140 -18.86 2.21 -6.61
C ILE A 140 -18.31 3.16 -5.54
N VAL A 141 -17.00 3.39 -5.60
CA VAL A 141 -16.31 4.47 -4.88
C VAL A 141 -15.83 5.48 -5.92
N ARG A 142 -16.08 6.77 -5.67
CA ARG A 142 -15.64 7.86 -6.55
C ARG A 142 -14.61 8.70 -5.83
N THR A 143 -13.57 9.11 -6.56
CA THR A 143 -12.54 10.01 -6.09
C THR A 143 -12.45 11.19 -7.05
N GLU A 144 -12.43 12.39 -6.48
CA GLU A 144 -12.19 13.62 -7.21
C GLU A 144 -10.82 14.17 -6.80
N THR A 145 -9.99 14.47 -7.77
CA THR A 145 -8.61 14.92 -7.57
C THR A 145 -8.40 16.27 -8.24
N ASP A 146 -7.71 17.18 -7.57
CA ASP A 146 -7.24 18.43 -8.16
C ASP A 146 -6.17 18.09 -9.22
N PRO A 147 -6.41 18.38 -10.50
CA PRO A 147 -5.48 17.98 -11.58
C PRO A 147 -4.16 18.74 -11.55
N GLU A 148 -4.12 19.95 -10.96
CA GLU A 148 -2.91 20.78 -10.88
C GLU A 148 -2.01 20.35 -9.72
N ARG A 149 -2.61 19.95 -8.61
CA ARG A 149 -1.90 19.66 -7.36
C ARG A 149 -1.75 18.18 -7.07
N GLY A 150 -2.59 17.32 -7.68
CA GLY A 150 -2.65 15.89 -7.41
C GLY A 150 -3.21 15.55 -6.02
N THR A 151 -3.91 16.49 -5.38
CA THR A 151 -4.52 16.27 -4.07
C THR A 151 -5.96 15.78 -4.21
N THR A 152 -6.37 14.83 -3.37
CA THR A 152 -7.76 14.32 -3.35
C THR A 152 -8.70 15.39 -2.81
N MET A 153 -9.66 15.85 -3.60
CA MET A 153 -10.66 16.84 -3.21
C MET A 153 -11.87 16.22 -2.51
N SER A 154 -12.30 15.05 -3.01
CA SER A 154 -13.41 14.32 -2.41
C SER A 154 -13.31 12.82 -2.64
N VAL A 155 -13.90 12.04 -1.71
CA VAL A 155 -14.16 10.62 -1.86
C VAL A 155 -15.60 10.33 -1.51
N THR A 156 -16.33 9.70 -2.44
CA THR A 156 -17.71 9.25 -2.22
C THR A 156 -17.71 7.72 -2.14
N ASP A 157 -18.18 7.18 -1.01
CA ASP A 157 -18.26 5.75 -0.80
C ASP A 157 -19.46 5.11 -1.53
N ALA A 158 -19.54 3.77 -1.47
CA ALA A 158 -20.59 3.00 -2.11
C ALA A 158 -22.01 3.20 -1.52
N LYS A 159 -22.11 3.91 -0.40
CA LYS A 159 -23.40 4.31 0.21
C LYS A 159 -23.79 5.75 -0.16
N GLY A 160 -22.95 6.44 -0.94
CA GLY A 160 -23.15 7.84 -1.32
C GLY A 160 -22.69 8.83 -0.23
N GLN A 161 -21.95 8.38 0.77
CA GLN A 161 -21.36 9.26 1.78
C GLN A 161 -20.10 9.90 1.19
N THR A 162 -20.02 11.23 1.26
CA THR A 162 -18.90 11.98 0.71
C THR A 162 -18.08 12.62 1.81
N VAL A 163 -16.76 12.44 1.73
CA VAL A 163 -15.77 13.19 2.51
C VAL A 163 -15.06 14.14 1.57
N THR A 164 -14.98 15.41 1.93
CA THR A 164 -14.21 16.44 1.23
C THR A 164 -12.97 16.83 2.02
N TYR A 165 -11.94 17.28 1.32
CA TYR A 165 -10.65 17.64 1.87
C TYR A 165 -10.23 19.01 1.38
N ASP A 166 -9.89 19.92 2.29
CA ASP A 166 -9.29 21.21 2.00
C ASP A 166 -7.82 21.21 2.40
N TYR A 167 -6.99 21.87 1.62
CA TYR A 167 -5.53 21.88 1.78
C TYR A 167 -4.98 23.29 1.88
N ASP A 168 -3.89 23.44 2.62
CA ASP A 168 -3.08 24.65 2.58
C ASP A 168 -2.12 24.68 1.37
N ASN A 169 -1.35 25.75 1.28
CA ASN A 169 -0.37 25.93 0.19
C ASN A 169 0.78 24.92 0.24
N LEU A 170 1.00 24.24 1.37
CA LEU A 170 1.98 23.17 1.53
C LEU A 170 1.38 21.77 1.28
N ARG A 171 0.12 21.71 0.80
CA ARG A 171 -0.65 20.48 0.56
C ARG A 171 -0.92 19.66 1.82
N ARG A 172 -0.95 20.29 3.00
CA ARG A 172 -1.39 19.66 4.24
C ARG A 172 -2.90 19.82 4.35
N ILE A 173 -3.59 18.78 4.82
CA ILE A 173 -5.04 18.83 5.05
C ILE A 173 -5.32 19.84 6.18
N VAL A 174 -6.12 20.87 5.89
CA VAL A 174 -6.57 21.84 6.90
C VAL A 174 -8.02 21.65 7.31
N LYS A 175 -8.81 20.94 6.48
CA LYS A 175 -10.18 20.59 6.82
C LYS A 175 -10.60 19.28 6.16
N THR A 176 -11.35 18.46 6.89
CA THR A 176 -12.11 17.34 6.32
C THR A 176 -13.57 17.53 6.68
N SER A 177 -14.49 17.32 5.73
CA SER A 177 -15.93 17.42 6.00
C SER A 177 -16.61 16.14 5.50
N ALA A 178 -17.42 15.53 6.35
CA ALA A 178 -18.21 14.36 6.01
C ALA A 178 -19.69 14.75 5.92
N LYS A 179 -20.28 14.51 4.75
CA LYS A 179 -21.72 14.63 4.52
C LYS A 179 -22.34 13.25 4.43
N THR A 180 -23.18 12.90 5.39
CA THR A 180 -23.89 11.63 5.41
C THR A 180 -25.17 11.76 4.59
N GLY A 181 -25.13 11.25 3.32
CA GLY A 181 -26.32 11.09 2.48
C GLY A 181 -27.06 12.39 2.10
N ALA A 182 -28.12 12.22 1.32
CA ALA A 182 -29.01 13.32 0.90
C ALA A 182 -30.13 13.63 1.87
N GLU A 183 -30.13 13.01 3.08
CA GLU A 183 -31.19 13.25 4.08
C GLU A 183 -31.10 14.67 4.64
N ALA A 184 -32.21 15.40 4.48
CA ALA A 184 -32.34 16.74 5.03
C ALA A 184 -32.33 16.69 6.56
N GLY A 185 -31.41 17.46 7.21
CA GLY A 185 -31.36 17.60 8.66
C GLY A 185 -30.21 16.89 9.38
N ILE A 186 -29.38 16.11 8.67
CA ILE A 186 -28.15 15.57 9.26
C ILE A 186 -27.04 16.63 9.12
N PRO A 187 -26.45 17.11 10.22
CA PRO A 187 -25.39 18.10 10.15
C PRO A 187 -24.13 17.54 9.47
N THR A 188 -23.40 18.37 8.76
CA THR A 188 -22.08 18.02 8.24
C THR A 188 -21.09 17.98 9.39
N VAL A 189 -20.48 16.86 9.61
CA VAL A 189 -19.37 16.67 10.55
C VAL A 189 -18.09 17.16 9.89
N HIS A 190 -17.28 17.94 10.58
CA HIS A 190 -15.98 18.35 10.03
C HIS A 190 -14.88 18.35 11.10
N ASN A 191 -13.66 18.18 10.64
CA ASN A 191 -12.46 18.41 11.43
C ASN A 191 -11.67 19.53 10.79
N GLU A 192 -11.14 20.43 11.60
CA GLU A 192 -10.18 21.46 11.20
C GLU A 192 -8.84 21.15 11.84
N TYR A 193 -7.76 21.37 11.09
CA TYR A 193 -6.40 21.04 11.51
C TYR A 193 -5.55 22.29 11.45
N THR A 194 -4.92 22.63 12.57
CA THR A 194 -4.02 23.77 12.68
C THR A 194 -2.59 23.29 12.84
N TYR A 195 -1.69 23.91 12.10
CA TYR A 195 -0.27 23.58 12.12
C TYR A 195 0.56 24.76 12.61
N ASP A 196 1.64 24.45 13.33
CA ASP A 196 2.67 25.41 13.68
C ASP A 196 3.33 25.95 12.39
N GLU A 197 3.36 27.29 12.26
CA GLU A 197 3.91 27.97 11.08
C GLU A 197 5.42 27.78 10.91
N GLN A 198 6.17 27.57 11.99
CA GLN A 198 7.63 27.47 11.95
C GLN A 198 8.12 26.08 11.61
N ARG A 199 7.43 25.05 12.12
CA ARG A 199 7.88 23.64 12.04
C ARG A 199 6.95 22.75 11.22
N GLY A 200 5.72 23.25 10.96
CA GLY A 200 4.72 22.47 10.24
C GLY A 200 4.08 21.32 11.04
N ASN A 201 4.31 21.28 12.34
CA ASN A 201 3.72 20.26 13.20
C ASN A 201 2.24 20.54 13.46
N LEU A 202 1.41 19.50 13.56
CA LEU A 202 0.01 19.60 13.95
C LEU A 202 -0.08 20.03 15.43
N VAL A 203 -0.80 21.14 15.69
CA VAL A 203 -0.96 21.70 17.05
C VAL A 203 -2.39 21.68 17.55
N GLU A 204 -3.39 21.63 16.65
CA GLU A 204 -4.80 21.56 17.03
C GLU A 204 -5.61 20.73 16.03
N ILE A 205 -6.56 19.95 16.56
CA ILE A 205 -7.68 19.38 15.81
C ILE A 205 -8.97 19.86 16.46
N ARG A 206 -9.80 20.54 15.69
CA ARG A 206 -11.14 20.95 16.09
C ARG A 206 -12.16 20.01 15.45
N HIS A 207 -12.90 19.30 16.26
CA HIS A 207 -13.90 18.33 15.82
C HIS A 207 -15.31 18.89 16.05
N ASN A 208 -16.05 19.13 14.97
CA ASN A 208 -17.43 19.57 14.97
C ASN A 208 -18.36 18.44 14.54
N THR A 209 -19.37 18.11 15.36
CA THR A 209 -20.30 16.99 15.12
C THR A 209 -21.72 17.41 14.82
N ASP A 210 -22.11 18.65 15.10
CA ASP A 210 -23.50 19.11 15.05
C ASP A 210 -23.69 20.46 14.31
N GLY A 211 -22.62 21.02 13.73
CA GLY A 211 -22.63 22.31 13.06
C GLY A 211 -22.60 23.52 14.01
N ASN A 212 -22.55 23.29 15.33
CA ASN A 212 -22.49 24.35 16.33
C ASN A 212 -21.07 24.45 16.94
N ALA A 213 -20.34 25.51 16.63
CA ALA A 213 -18.97 25.71 17.11
C ALA A 213 -18.85 25.77 18.66
N ALA A 214 -19.93 26.05 19.38
CA ALA A 214 -19.92 26.05 20.84
C ALA A 214 -19.78 24.61 21.43
N ASN A 215 -20.09 23.59 20.63
CA ASN A 215 -20.01 22.19 21.01
C ASN A 215 -18.76 21.49 20.45
N ASP A 216 -17.85 22.23 19.83
CA ASP A 216 -16.63 21.65 19.26
C ASP A 216 -15.76 20.98 20.32
N VAL A 217 -15.27 19.82 19.99
CA VAL A 217 -14.24 19.14 20.78
C VAL A 217 -12.88 19.54 20.22
N VAL A 218 -12.09 20.27 21.00
CA VAL A 218 -10.79 20.78 20.57
C VAL A 218 -9.67 20.00 21.25
N TYR A 219 -8.89 19.29 20.43
CA TYR A 219 -7.67 18.63 20.84
C TYR A 219 -6.49 19.56 20.58
N THR A 220 -5.62 19.75 21.56
CA THR A 220 -4.36 20.48 21.41
C THR A 220 -3.17 19.57 21.66
N PHE A 221 -2.11 19.77 20.88
CA PHE A 221 -0.89 18.97 20.91
C PHE A 221 0.29 19.89 21.28
N GLU A 222 0.78 19.74 22.50
CA GLU A 222 1.97 20.48 22.94
C GLU A 222 3.24 19.74 22.49
N GLN A 223 4.26 20.50 22.16
CA GLN A 223 5.53 19.96 21.68
C GLN A 223 6.69 20.69 22.34
N ASP A 224 7.81 19.99 22.43
CA ASP A 224 9.05 20.61 22.90
C ASP A 224 9.84 21.29 21.77
N ALA A 225 10.99 21.87 22.13
CA ALA A 225 11.87 22.52 21.18
C ALA A 225 12.39 21.63 20.03
N LEU A 226 12.36 20.31 20.21
CA LEU A 226 12.74 19.31 19.19
C LEU A 226 11.55 18.83 18.34
N GLY A 227 10.33 19.37 18.57
CA GLY A 227 9.12 18.96 17.87
C GLY A 227 8.50 17.65 18.37
N ARG A 228 8.95 17.12 19.53
CA ARG A 228 8.38 15.90 20.10
C ARG A 228 7.12 16.26 20.89
N GLN A 229 6.06 15.46 20.76
CA GLN A 229 4.79 15.67 21.45
C GLN A 229 4.95 15.47 22.96
N THR A 230 4.71 16.52 23.74
CA THR A 230 4.83 16.48 25.21
C THR A 230 3.48 16.34 25.91
N ALA A 231 2.40 16.83 25.32
CA ALA A 231 1.06 16.64 25.87
C ALA A 231 -0.03 16.59 24.77
N VAL A 232 -1.11 15.90 25.09
CA VAL A 232 -2.39 15.97 24.38
C VAL A 232 -3.45 16.42 25.37
N LYS A 233 -4.24 17.42 24.98
CA LYS A 233 -5.29 18.00 25.83
C LYS A 233 -6.62 18.09 25.08
N VAL A 234 -7.71 18.08 25.82
CA VAL A 234 -9.06 18.48 25.36
C VAL A 234 -9.55 19.58 26.29
N GLY A 235 -9.70 20.79 25.74
CA GLY A 235 -9.94 21.97 26.57
C GLY A 235 -8.85 22.10 27.64
N ASN A 236 -9.25 22.16 28.92
CA ASN A 236 -8.32 22.25 30.05
C ASN A 236 -7.87 20.88 30.61
N GLN A 237 -8.37 19.76 30.05
CA GLN A 237 -8.07 18.43 30.54
C GLN A 237 -6.90 17.81 29.78
N THR A 238 -5.84 17.40 30.48
CA THR A 238 -4.74 16.65 29.90
C THR A 238 -5.13 15.17 29.72
N LEU A 239 -5.09 14.69 28.49
CA LEU A 239 -5.35 13.28 28.15
C LEU A 239 -4.11 12.42 28.29
N SER A 240 -2.96 12.96 27.89
CA SER A 240 -1.67 12.30 28.06
C SER A 240 -0.56 13.33 28.16
N GLN A 241 0.51 12.95 28.88
CA GLN A 241 1.73 13.72 28.99
C GLN A 241 2.94 12.81 28.81
N SER A 242 3.83 13.17 27.89
CA SER A 242 5.02 12.43 27.54
C SER A 242 6.28 13.08 28.10
N GLN A 243 7.19 12.27 28.63
CA GLN A 243 8.50 12.67 29.14
C GLN A 243 9.60 12.03 28.31
N TYR A 244 10.61 12.80 27.96
CA TYR A 244 11.74 12.34 27.16
C TYR A 244 13.07 12.49 27.91
N GLN A 245 14.04 11.65 27.56
CA GLN A 245 15.41 11.85 27.99
C GLN A 245 15.98 13.09 27.28
N ASN A 246 16.23 14.17 28.05
CA ASN A 246 16.64 15.45 27.52
C ASN A 246 18.13 15.79 27.77
N ASP A 247 18.88 14.88 28.42
CA ASP A 247 20.33 15.04 28.59
C ASP A 247 21.06 14.57 27.32
N PRO A 248 21.65 15.50 26.54
CA PRO A 248 22.33 15.16 25.28
C PRO A 248 23.61 14.35 25.48
N THR A 249 24.11 14.23 26.73
CA THR A 249 25.29 13.42 27.05
C THR A 249 24.96 11.95 27.26
N LYS A 250 23.69 11.60 27.34
CA LYS A 250 23.23 10.21 27.53
C LYS A 250 23.07 9.50 26.20
N PRO A 251 23.45 8.22 26.10
CA PRO A 251 23.30 7.45 24.86
C PRO A 251 21.83 7.33 24.39
N ASN A 252 20.88 7.38 25.32
CA ASN A 252 19.44 7.31 25.03
C ASN A 252 18.77 8.70 24.94
N PHE A 253 19.53 9.76 24.61
CA PHE A 253 18.99 11.09 24.36
C PHE A 253 17.84 11.05 23.33
N GLY A 254 16.75 11.73 23.63
CA GLY A 254 15.56 11.81 22.76
C GLY A 254 14.55 10.68 22.92
N THR A 255 14.84 9.62 23.66
CA THR A 255 13.90 8.50 23.87
C THR A 255 12.76 8.88 24.81
N LEU A 256 11.57 8.29 24.59
CA LEU A 256 10.38 8.45 25.43
C LEU A 256 10.55 7.65 26.73
N THR A 257 10.69 8.33 27.87
CA THR A 257 10.94 7.68 29.17
C THR A 257 9.67 7.40 29.96
N ALA A 258 8.61 8.18 29.75
CA ALA A 258 7.33 7.92 30.39
C ALA A 258 6.18 8.58 29.63
N THR A 259 5.00 7.96 29.73
CA THR A 259 3.70 8.56 29.38
C THR A 259 2.76 8.43 30.56
N THR A 260 2.21 9.56 31.01
CA THR A 260 1.16 9.63 32.03
C THR A 260 -0.15 9.97 31.36
N TYR A 261 -1.20 9.21 31.62
CA TYR A 261 -2.53 9.42 31.08
C TYR A 261 -3.41 10.23 32.04
N GLY A 262 -4.48 10.85 31.52
CA GLY A 262 -5.39 11.71 32.29
C GLY A 262 -6.08 11.00 33.46
N ASN A 263 -6.19 9.68 33.45
CA ASN A 263 -6.69 8.86 34.56
C ASN A 263 -5.62 8.53 35.61
N GLY A 264 -4.40 9.06 35.48
CA GLY A 264 -3.29 8.84 36.39
C GLY A 264 -2.45 7.57 36.09
N ALA A 265 -2.86 6.74 35.12
CA ALA A 265 -2.06 5.59 34.71
C ALA A 265 -0.73 6.07 34.09
N LYS A 266 0.37 5.36 34.38
CA LYS A 266 1.70 5.71 33.88
C LYS A 266 2.38 4.48 33.27
N ILE A 267 2.93 4.67 32.07
CA ILE A 267 3.86 3.73 31.43
C ILE A 267 5.25 4.33 31.49
N SER A 268 6.23 3.58 31.95
CA SER A 268 7.64 4.00 31.97
C SER A 268 8.48 3.03 31.14
N SER A 269 9.38 3.58 30.34
CA SER A 269 10.32 2.81 29.52
C SER A 269 11.75 3.05 29.99
N ARG A 270 12.52 1.98 30.06
CA ARG A 270 13.96 2.03 30.28
C ARG A 270 14.67 1.57 29.02
N TYR A 271 15.87 2.05 28.82
CA TYR A 271 16.64 1.76 27.61
C TYR A 271 18.07 1.38 27.97
N ASP A 272 18.62 0.44 27.22
CA ASP A 272 20.05 0.18 27.24
C ASP A 272 20.83 1.22 26.42
N ASP A 273 22.16 1.09 26.38
CA ASP A 273 23.06 2.01 25.67
C ASP A 273 22.91 1.95 24.14
N PHE A 274 22.12 1.00 23.61
CA PHE A 274 21.78 0.84 22.20
C PHE A 274 20.35 1.29 21.87
N ASN A 275 19.69 2.00 22.79
CA ASN A 275 18.29 2.46 22.68
C ASN A 275 17.26 1.33 22.58
N ARG A 276 17.55 0.14 23.05
CA ARG A 276 16.59 -0.97 23.14
C ARG A 276 15.86 -0.90 24.48
N VAL A 277 14.54 -1.12 24.46
CA VAL A 277 13.72 -1.17 25.69
C VAL A 277 14.11 -2.37 26.53
N THR A 278 14.28 -2.15 27.83
CA THR A 278 14.70 -3.16 28.82
C THR A 278 13.65 -3.38 29.91
#